data_6851a78d20049ef3893ec8e0ac3ac9d9
#
_entry.id   6851a78d20049ef3893ec8e0ac3ac9d9
#
_cell.length_a   1.000
_cell.length_b   1.000
_cell.length_c   1.000
_cell.angle_alpha   90.00
_cell.angle_beta   90.00
_cell.angle_gamma   90.00
#
_symmetry.space_group_name_H-M   'P 1'
#
loop_
_entity.id
_entity.type
_entity.pdbx_description
1 polymer ?
#
loop_
_entity_poly.entity_id
_entity_poly.type
_entity_poly.pdbx_seq_one_letter_code
_entity_poly.pdbx_strand_id
1 'polypeptide(L)'
;TVNNTNLAVGDTSVTITSASGFTVGDIVNFGESGGYEYRITNIASATITIVRHPSGVGGLHTAVANGSSVRRRWQYYDLVSAAPGTSPYASDRSGVNDELHVVVVDEDGGITGKAGDVLEVYDSLSKASDAKTPQGDTNYYPDVIYNKGAYVYWMDHHSSGSNWGSTAQSTTFTAVTTVKNDSLRGGADGSAATVGQLKTAYEKFEDAETVDVNLIIAGTCSATHIDNLITIAENRKDAVVFASPERSDVVNVASSVSQTTNVTGFFNSIRSSSFVVFDSGYKYTYDKYNDVFRFVPLNGDLAGLCARTDLVADSHFSPAGFNRGVVRGAVKLAFNPNKTQRDDLYRARINPVVTFPGQGTILFGDKTGLSAPSAFDRINVRRLFITLEKAISTASKFQLFEFNDEFTRAQFRNIVEPFLRDVQGRRGITDFLVVCDETNNTGDVIDRNEFRADIFVKPARSINFITLTFVATRTGVSFEEVIGA
;
A
#
# COMPACT_ATOMS: atom_id res chain seq x y z
N THR A 1 -10.62 -53.81 -1.11
CA THR A 1 -9.70 -54.76 -1.74
C THR A 1 -9.52 -54.46 -3.20
N VAL A 2 -8.45 -55.00 -3.80
CA VAL A 2 -8.21 -54.94 -5.25
C VAL A 2 -9.25 -55.82 -5.97
N ASN A 3 -9.79 -55.34 -7.06
CA ASN A 3 -10.79 -56.03 -7.87
C ASN A 3 -10.36 -56.11 -9.35
N ASN A 4 -9.09 -56.42 -9.58
CA ASN A 4 -8.52 -56.67 -10.92
C ASN A 4 -8.14 -58.15 -11.00
N THR A 5 -8.32 -58.75 -12.19
CA THR A 5 -8.04 -60.17 -12.41
C THR A 5 -6.54 -60.48 -12.36
N ASN A 6 -5.65 -59.63 -12.83
CA ASN A 6 -4.21 -59.74 -12.79
C ASN A 6 -3.59 -58.34 -12.90
N LEU A 7 -2.93 -57.88 -11.88
CA LEU A 7 -2.11 -56.70 -11.91
C LEU A 7 -0.63 -57.07 -12.00
N ALA A 8 0.03 -56.55 -13.02
CA ALA A 8 1.43 -56.80 -13.30
C ALA A 8 2.35 -55.69 -12.74
N VAL A 9 3.63 -55.98 -12.69
CA VAL A 9 4.68 -54.97 -12.41
C VAL A 9 4.58 -53.87 -13.44
N GLY A 10 4.55 -52.63 -12.97
CA GLY A 10 4.47 -51.44 -13.81
C GLY A 10 3.05 -50.91 -14.07
N ASP A 11 2.02 -51.67 -13.71
CA ASP A 11 0.64 -51.20 -13.85
C ASP A 11 0.39 -49.94 -13.02
N THR A 12 -0.24 -48.94 -13.62
CA THR A 12 -0.58 -47.67 -12.97
C THR A 12 -2.09 -47.54 -12.70
N SER A 13 -2.92 -48.45 -13.21
CA SER A 13 -4.37 -48.40 -13.05
C SER A 13 -4.82 -49.60 -12.22
N VAL A 14 -5.42 -49.33 -11.07
CA VAL A 14 -5.87 -50.37 -10.13
C VAL A 14 -7.35 -50.14 -9.85
N THR A 15 -8.17 -51.15 -10.18
CA THR A 15 -9.58 -51.18 -9.78
C THR A 15 -9.71 -51.78 -8.39
N ILE A 16 -10.44 -51.07 -7.53
CA ILE A 16 -10.70 -51.48 -6.15
C ILE A 16 -12.19 -51.68 -5.91
N THR A 17 -12.58 -52.41 -4.91
CA THR A 17 -13.99 -52.73 -4.61
C THR A 17 -14.84 -51.45 -4.45
N SER A 18 -14.26 -50.40 -3.83
CA SER A 18 -14.88 -49.09 -3.70
C SER A 18 -13.79 -48.05 -3.51
N ALA A 19 -13.88 -46.97 -4.26
CA ALA A 19 -13.03 -45.80 -4.05
C ALA A 19 -13.66 -44.74 -3.11
N SER A 20 -14.81 -45.05 -2.52
CA SER A 20 -15.42 -44.17 -1.52
C SER A 20 -14.46 -43.96 -0.33
N GLY A 21 -14.21 -42.71 -0.01
CA GLY A 21 -13.27 -42.33 1.07
C GLY A 21 -11.80 -42.25 0.63
N PHE A 22 -11.46 -42.51 -0.62
CA PHE A 22 -10.14 -42.19 -1.16
C PHE A 22 -10.18 -40.82 -1.85
N THR A 23 -9.06 -40.10 -1.78
CA THR A 23 -8.88 -38.80 -2.46
C THR A 23 -7.60 -38.82 -3.30
N VAL A 24 -7.55 -38.00 -4.32
CA VAL A 24 -6.32 -37.77 -5.09
C VAL A 24 -5.27 -37.22 -4.12
N GLY A 25 -4.05 -37.72 -4.19
CA GLY A 25 -2.97 -37.41 -3.26
C GLY A 25 -2.77 -38.45 -2.15
N ASP A 26 -3.79 -39.23 -1.76
CA ASP A 26 -3.66 -40.27 -0.76
C ASP A 26 -2.58 -41.28 -1.11
N ILE A 27 -1.93 -41.80 -0.08
CA ILE A 27 -0.91 -42.85 -0.18
C ILE A 27 -1.59 -44.20 0.05
N VAL A 28 -1.39 -45.14 -0.85
CA VAL A 28 -1.95 -46.49 -0.77
C VAL A 28 -0.88 -47.54 -0.77
N ASN A 29 -1.18 -48.69 -0.11
CA ASN A 29 -0.37 -49.87 -0.10
C ASN A 29 -1.29 -51.08 -0.37
N PHE A 30 -0.83 -52.03 -1.20
CA PHE A 30 -1.61 -53.17 -1.63
C PHE A 30 -1.19 -54.49 -0.90
N GLY A 31 -0.45 -54.39 0.18
CA GLY A 31 0.01 -55.55 0.96
C GLY A 31 1.18 -56.29 0.32
N GLU A 32 1.92 -55.63 -0.58
CA GLU A 32 3.14 -56.20 -1.19
C GLU A 32 4.21 -56.46 -0.14
N SER A 33 4.98 -57.53 -0.30
CA SER A 33 6.00 -57.96 0.67
C SER A 33 7.12 -56.94 0.89
N GLY A 34 7.32 -56.01 -0.06
CA GLY A 34 8.29 -54.91 0.06
C GLY A 34 7.74 -53.69 0.78
N GLY A 35 6.47 -53.67 1.22
CA GLY A 35 5.87 -52.52 1.86
C GLY A 35 5.78 -51.29 0.97
N TYR A 36 5.71 -51.49 -0.33
CA TYR A 36 5.70 -50.40 -1.31
C TYR A 36 4.48 -49.53 -1.19
N GLU A 37 4.66 -48.24 -1.43
CA GLU A 37 3.62 -47.23 -1.36
C GLU A 37 3.47 -46.50 -2.67
N TYR A 38 2.23 -46.05 -2.92
CA TYR A 38 1.83 -45.38 -4.16
C TYR A 38 0.96 -44.21 -3.84
N ARG A 39 1.16 -43.11 -4.57
CA ARG A 39 0.28 -41.94 -4.49
C ARG A 39 -0.82 -42.07 -5.55
N ILE A 40 -2.05 -41.78 -5.18
CA ILE A 40 -3.19 -41.70 -6.08
C ILE A 40 -3.09 -40.39 -6.85
N THR A 41 -3.09 -40.47 -8.17
CA THR A 41 -3.04 -39.28 -9.07
C THR A 41 -4.38 -39.00 -9.73
N ASN A 42 -5.25 -39.99 -9.84
CA ASN A 42 -6.60 -39.83 -10.37
C ASN A 42 -7.52 -40.91 -9.80
N ILE A 43 -8.82 -40.60 -9.72
CA ILE A 43 -9.87 -41.52 -9.33
C ILE A 43 -11.00 -41.44 -10.37
N ALA A 44 -11.30 -42.57 -11.02
CA ALA A 44 -12.38 -42.71 -11.99
C ALA A 44 -13.31 -43.85 -11.55
N SER A 45 -14.44 -43.53 -10.91
CA SER A 45 -15.34 -44.53 -10.30
C SER A 45 -14.61 -45.40 -9.28
N ALA A 46 -14.49 -46.69 -9.49
CA ALA A 46 -13.76 -47.63 -8.63
C ALA A 46 -12.29 -47.85 -9.04
N THR A 47 -11.82 -47.15 -10.08
CA THR A 47 -10.43 -47.28 -10.56
C THR A 47 -9.59 -46.10 -10.10
N ILE A 48 -8.47 -46.40 -9.46
CA ILE A 48 -7.48 -45.43 -9.04
C ILE A 48 -6.26 -45.49 -9.95
N THR A 49 -5.74 -44.33 -10.35
CA THR A 49 -4.45 -44.25 -11.05
C THR A 49 -3.38 -43.91 -10.00
N ILE A 50 -2.27 -44.63 -10.06
CA ILE A 50 -1.22 -44.56 -9.05
C ILE A 50 0.15 -44.28 -9.67
N VAL A 51 1.02 -43.65 -8.88
CA VAL A 51 2.46 -43.54 -9.13
C VAL A 51 3.22 -43.96 -7.88
N ARG A 52 4.46 -44.40 -8.01
CA ARG A 52 5.31 -44.77 -6.87
C ARG A 52 5.53 -43.60 -5.93
N HIS A 53 5.43 -43.83 -4.65
CA HIS A 53 5.73 -42.87 -3.63
C HIS A 53 7.07 -43.21 -2.96
N PRO A 54 8.00 -42.24 -2.72
CA PRO A 54 7.91 -40.82 -2.99
C PRO A 54 8.36 -40.39 -4.40
N SER A 55 8.84 -41.31 -5.25
CA SER A 55 9.48 -40.96 -6.54
C SER A 55 8.58 -40.23 -7.55
N GLY A 56 7.23 -40.41 -7.44
CA GLY A 56 6.26 -39.76 -8.33
C GLY A 56 6.17 -40.34 -9.74
N VAL A 57 6.90 -41.41 -10.05
CA VAL A 57 6.92 -42.04 -11.40
C VAL A 57 6.83 -43.54 -11.32
N GLY A 58 6.24 -44.19 -12.34
CA GLY A 58 6.09 -45.64 -12.46
C GLY A 58 4.89 -46.17 -11.69
N GLY A 59 4.52 -47.44 -12.03
CA GLY A 59 3.42 -48.20 -11.42
C GLY A 59 3.90 -49.23 -10.40
N LEU A 60 3.10 -50.27 -10.22
CA LEU A 60 3.35 -51.30 -9.21
C LEU A 60 4.77 -51.86 -9.24
N HIS A 61 5.35 -52.07 -8.07
CA HIS A 61 6.66 -52.66 -7.91
C HIS A 61 6.66 -54.17 -8.10
N THR A 62 5.56 -54.81 -7.65
CA THR A 62 5.33 -56.24 -7.77
C THR A 62 3.92 -56.50 -8.31
N ALA A 63 3.68 -57.72 -8.77
CA ALA A 63 2.32 -58.13 -9.16
C ALA A 63 1.40 -58.20 -7.94
N VAL A 64 0.20 -57.70 -8.06
CA VAL A 64 -0.79 -57.65 -6.97
C VAL A 64 -2.00 -58.54 -7.36
N ALA A 65 -2.33 -59.47 -6.45
CA ALA A 65 -3.43 -60.41 -6.67
C ALA A 65 -4.80 -59.73 -6.46
N ASN A 66 -5.82 -60.28 -7.16
CA ASN A 66 -7.21 -59.95 -6.87
C ASN A 66 -7.53 -60.23 -5.38
N GLY A 67 -8.30 -59.37 -4.75
CA GLY A 67 -8.64 -59.52 -3.33
C GLY A 67 -7.59 -58.99 -2.35
N SER A 68 -6.40 -58.58 -2.81
CA SER A 68 -5.39 -57.94 -1.95
C SER A 68 -5.97 -56.76 -1.17
N SER A 69 -5.57 -56.62 0.06
CA SER A 69 -6.00 -55.49 0.92
C SER A 69 -5.45 -54.18 0.39
N VAL A 70 -6.28 -53.14 0.36
CA VAL A 70 -5.84 -51.78 0.08
C VAL A 70 -5.87 -51.00 1.38
N ARG A 71 -4.70 -50.55 1.82
CA ARG A 71 -4.54 -49.70 2.99
C ARG A 71 -4.28 -48.28 2.51
N ARG A 72 -4.83 -47.29 3.21
CA ARG A 72 -4.73 -45.88 2.87
C ARG A 72 -4.12 -45.09 3.99
N ARG A 73 -3.26 -44.14 3.67
CA ARG A 73 -2.85 -43.04 4.53
C ARG A 73 -3.22 -41.73 3.88
N TRP A 74 -3.62 -40.73 4.68
CA TRP A 74 -3.87 -39.40 4.19
C TRP A 74 -2.58 -38.76 3.66
N GLN A 75 -2.63 -37.97 2.59
CA GLN A 75 -1.45 -37.35 1.99
C GLN A 75 -0.68 -36.42 2.95
N TYR A 76 -1.34 -35.89 3.96
CA TYR A 76 -0.75 -34.97 4.96
C TYR A 76 -0.55 -35.66 6.33
N TYR A 77 -0.50 -37.00 6.38
CA TYR A 77 -0.36 -37.76 7.64
C TYR A 77 0.94 -37.42 8.39
N ASP A 78 2.00 -36.98 7.68
CA ASP A 78 3.28 -36.60 8.26
C ASP A 78 3.22 -35.24 9.01
N LEU A 79 2.16 -34.43 8.77
CA LEU A 79 1.98 -33.14 9.38
C LEU A 79 1.18 -33.16 10.67
N VAL A 80 0.66 -34.32 11.05
CA VAL A 80 -0.18 -34.51 12.22
C VAL A 80 0.34 -35.66 13.10
N SER A 81 0.07 -35.59 14.39
CA SER A 81 0.64 -36.55 15.36
C SER A 81 0.01 -37.93 15.33
N ALA A 82 -1.29 -38.01 15.00
CA ALA A 82 -2.06 -39.28 14.93
C ALA A 82 -3.30 -39.10 14.05
N ALA A 83 -4.07 -40.15 13.82
CA ALA A 83 -5.40 -40.01 13.24
C ALA A 83 -6.35 -39.34 14.26
N PRO A 84 -7.34 -38.53 13.80
CA PRO A 84 -8.24 -37.86 14.71
C PRO A 84 -9.11 -38.88 15.48
N GLY A 85 -9.18 -38.73 16.78
CA GLY A 85 -9.85 -39.63 17.68
C GLY A 85 -10.62 -38.94 18.79
N THR A 86 -10.28 -39.27 20.01
CA THR A 86 -10.86 -38.64 21.20
C THR A 86 -9.76 -37.94 21.99
N SER A 87 -9.94 -36.67 22.21
CA SER A 87 -8.99 -35.87 22.99
C SER A 87 -8.96 -36.31 24.47
N PRO A 88 -7.86 -36.11 25.18
CA PRO A 88 -7.83 -36.32 26.63
C PRO A 88 -8.92 -35.56 27.38
N TYR A 89 -9.17 -34.30 26.95
CA TYR A 89 -10.21 -33.46 27.54
C TYR A 89 -11.60 -34.08 27.45
N ALA A 90 -11.97 -34.57 26.25
CA ALA A 90 -13.26 -35.24 26.04
C ALA A 90 -13.32 -36.60 26.75
N SER A 91 -12.25 -37.37 26.70
CA SER A 91 -12.15 -38.68 27.39
C SER A 91 -12.41 -38.56 28.88
N ASP A 92 -11.82 -37.58 29.56
CA ASP A 92 -12.01 -37.32 30.99
C ASP A 92 -13.47 -36.97 31.34
N ARG A 93 -14.26 -36.58 30.33
CA ARG A 93 -15.69 -36.18 30.44
C ARG A 93 -16.64 -37.23 29.83
N SER A 94 -16.14 -38.43 29.57
CA SER A 94 -16.91 -39.49 28.89
C SER A 94 -17.42 -39.09 27.51
N GLY A 95 -16.80 -38.09 26.86
CA GLY A 95 -17.00 -37.75 25.46
C GLY A 95 -16.13 -38.59 24.54
N VAL A 96 -16.52 -38.75 23.28
CA VAL A 96 -15.79 -39.53 22.29
C VAL A 96 -15.82 -38.93 20.90
N ASN A 97 -14.73 -39.14 20.12
CA ASN A 97 -14.59 -38.78 18.71
C ASN A 97 -14.66 -37.25 18.44
N ASP A 98 -14.19 -36.44 19.34
CA ASP A 98 -14.21 -35.02 19.23
C ASP A 98 -13.12 -34.42 18.31
N GLU A 99 -12.04 -35.16 18.05
CA GLU A 99 -10.90 -34.61 17.29
C GLU A 99 -11.15 -34.51 15.79
N LEU A 100 -10.51 -33.51 15.19
CA LEU A 100 -10.33 -33.31 13.76
C LEU A 100 -8.99 -32.63 13.47
N HIS A 101 -8.51 -32.78 12.23
CA HIS A 101 -7.37 -32.02 11.70
C HIS A 101 -7.82 -31.15 10.54
N VAL A 102 -7.19 -30.00 10.38
CA VAL A 102 -7.40 -29.11 9.24
C VAL A 102 -6.05 -28.77 8.63
N VAL A 103 -5.91 -28.93 7.32
CA VAL A 103 -4.75 -28.52 6.54
C VAL A 103 -5.22 -27.58 5.44
N VAL A 104 -4.64 -26.39 5.38
CA VAL A 104 -4.88 -25.38 4.36
C VAL A 104 -3.76 -25.44 3.35
N VAL A 105 -4.09 -25.53 2.09
CA VAL A 105 -3.15 -25.76 1.00
C VAL A 105 -3.34 -24.72 -0.09
N ASP A 106 -2.23 -24.22 -0.64
CA ASP A 106 -2.22 -23.40 -1.84
C ASP A 106 -2.44 -24.30 -3.07
N GLU A 107 -3.70 -24.46 -3.48
CA GLU A 107 -4.09 -25.46 -4.49
C GLU A 107 -3.42 -25.20 -5.84
N ASP A 108 -3.36 -23.96 -6.27
CA ASP A 108 -2.87 -23.54 -7.59
C ASP A 108 -1.51 -22.83 -7.56
N GLY A 109 -0.97 -22.55 -6.38
CA GLY A 109 0.28 -21.83 -6.20
C GLY A 109 0.16 -20.31 -6.33
N GLY A 110 -1.06 -19.78 -6.23
CA GLY A 110 -1.32 -18.35 -6.34
C GLY A 110 -0.75 -17.53 -5.17
N ILE A 111 -0.54 -18.16 -4.03
CA ILE A 111 -0.04 -17.52 -2.80
C ILE A 111 1.48 -17.70 -2.66
N THR A 112 1.96 -18.95 -2.73
CA THR A 112 3.37 -19.30 -2.49
C THR A 112 4.21 -19.34 -3.77
N GLY A 113 3.57 -19.38 -4.93
CA GLY A 113 4.21 -19.62 -6.22
C GLY A 113 4.37 -21.10 -6.56
N LYS A 114 3.93 -22.02 -5.68
CA LYS A 114 4.03 -23.46 -5.89
C LYS A 114 2.73 -24.15 -5.51
N ALA A 115 2.10 -24.78 -6.49
CA ALA A 115 0.87 -25.55 -6.30
C ALA A 115 1.07 -26.71 -5.31
N GLY A 116 0.14 -26.86 -4.38
CA GLY A 116 0.15 -27.90 -3.36
C GLY A 116 0.95 -27.60 -2.12
N ASP A 117 1.53 -26.40 -1.98
CA ASP A 117 2.22 -26.00 -0.75
C ASP A 117 1.24 -25.86 0.42
N VAL A 118 1.66 -26.33 1.60
CA VAL A 118 0.87 -26.24 2.82
C VAL A 118 1.03 -24.86 3.45
N LEU A 119 -0.09 -24.18 3.64
CA LEU A 119 -0.14 -22.83 4.24
C LEU A 119 -0.31 -22.91 5.76
N GLU A 120 -1.24 -23.75 6.24
CA GLU A 120 -1.57 -23.88 7.66
C GLU A 120 -1.88 -25.32 8.01
N VAL A 121 -1.48 -25.73 9.22
CA VAL A 121 -1.77 -27.03 9.79
C VAL A 121 -2.36 -26.85 11.18
N TYR A 122 -3.53 -27.45 11.40
CA TYR A 122 -4.19 -27.49 12.68
C TYR A 122 -4.37 -28.94 13.09
N ASP A 123 -3.52 -29.39 14.00
CA ASP A 123 -3.50 -30.77 14.52
C ASP A 123 -4.41 -30.88 15.74
N SER A 124 -5.15 -31.97 15.84
CA SER A 124 -5.89 -32.43 17.02
C SER A 124 -6.83 -31.38 17.63
N LEU A 125 -7.53 -30.61 16.77
CA LEU A 125 -8.57 -29.69 17.19
C LEU A 125 -9.81 -30.45 17.68
N SER A 126 -10.57 -29.85 18.61
CA SER A 126 -11.78 -30.46 19.16
C SER A 126 -13.05 -29.84 18.58
N LYS A 127 -14.08 -30.65 18.34
CA LYS A 127 -15.45 -30.25 18.02
C LYS A 127 -16.24 -29.78 19.24
N ALA A 128 -15.72 -30.05 20.45
CA ALA A 128 -16.38 -29.64 21.70
C ALA A 128 -16.08 -28.17 22.01
N SER A 129 -17.13 -27.39 22.25
CA SER A 129 -17.02 -25.94 22.48
C SER A 129 -16.30 -25.58 23.79
N ASP A 130 -16.27 -26.48 24.76
CA ASP A 130 -15.59 -26.32 26.05
C ASP A 130 -14.19 -26.93 26.09
N ALA A 131 -13.71 -27.50 24.97
CA ALA A 131 -12.42 -28.19 24.93
C ALA A 131 -11.25 -27.25 25.24
N LYS A 132 -10.32 -27.78 26.03
CA LYS A 132 -9.08 -27.14 26.45
C LYS A 132 -7.87 -27.96 26.10
N THR A 133 -6.77 -27.31 25.79
CA THR A 133 -5.43 -27.92 25.76
C THR A 133 -4.95 -28.22 27.18
N PRO A 134 -3.90 -29.06 27.35
CA PRO A 134 -3.29 -29.28 28.68
C PRO A 134 -2.80 -27.97 29.34
N GLN A 135 -2.52 -26.94 28.57
CA GLN A 135 -2.08 -25.63 29.07
C GLN A 135 -3.26 -24.71 29.47
N GLY A 136 -4.52 -25.11 29.17
CA GLY A 136 -5.73 -24.37 29.52
C GLY A 136 -6.29 -23.48 28.41
N ASP A 137 -5.61 -23.37 27.27
CA ASP A 137 -6.09 -22.61 26.11
C ASP A 137 -7.28 -23.32 25.44
N THR A 138 -8.11 -22.58 24.72
CA THR A 138 -9.19 -23.18 23.92
C THR A 138 -8.63 -24.12 22.86
N ASN A 139 -9.22 -25.31 22.75
CA ASN A 139 -8.94 -26.25 21.65
C ASN A 139 -10.17 -26.43 20.73
N TYR A 140 -11.19 -25.61 20.91
CA TYR A 140 -12.36 -25.60 20.05
C TYR A 140 -12.00 -25.08 18.66
N TYR A 141 -12.25 -25.89 17.64
CA TYR A 141 -11.72 -25.65 16.29
C TYR A 141 -12.10 -24.30 15.67
N PRO A 142 -13.35 -23.75 15.84
CA PRO A 142 -13.67 -22.41 15.32
C PRO A 142 -12.81 -21.31 15.96
N ASP A 143 -12.64 -21.36 17.28
CA ASP A 143 -11.87 -20.36 18.02
C ASP A 143 -10.38 -20.42 17.66
N VAL A 144 -9.84 -21.64 17.53
CA VAL A 144 -8.43 -21.82 17.16
C VAL A 144 -8.16 -21.33 15.75
N ILE A 145 -9.02 -21.67 14.78
CA ILE A 145 -8.90 -21.20 13.40
C ILE A 145 -9.06 -19.67 13.34
N TYR A 146 -10.05 -19.10 14.05
CA TYR A 146 -10.25 -17.66 14.07
C TYR A 146 -9.05 -16.89 14.65
N ASN A 147 -8.47 -17.41 15.73
CA ASN A 147 -7.38 -16.71 16.44
C ASN A 147 -5.99 -16.92 15.80
N LYS A 148 -5.75 -18.03 15.10
CA LYS A 148 -4.45 -18.39 14.53
C LYS A 148 -4.40 -18.34 13.02
N GLY A 149 -5.56 -18.42 12.33
CA GLY A 149 -5.65 -18.45 10.88
C GLY A 149 -5.23 -17.12 10.25
N ALA A 150 -4.39 -17.21 9.23
CA ALA A 150 -4.01 -16.09 8.37
C ALA A 150 -4.70 -16.15 6.99
N TYR A 151 -5.04 -17.38 6.56
CA TYR A 151 -5.59 -17.60 5.21
C TYR A 151 -7.06 -18.00 5.22
N VAL A 152 -7.53 -18.62 6.30
CA VAL A 152 -8.93 -19.11 6.38
C VAL A 152 -9.60 -18.64 7.65
N TYR A 153 -10.92 -18.44 7.55
CA TYR A 153 -11.79 -18.09 8.67
C TYR A 153 -12.94 -19.09 8.74
N TRP A 154 -13.31 -19.48 9.96
CA TRP A 154 -14.46 -20.33 10.18
C TRP A 154 -15.76 -19.56 9.92
N MET A 155 -16.70 -20.18 9.21
CA MET A 155 -18.02 -19.60 8.89
C MET A 155 -19.16 -20.40 9.48
N ASP A 156 -19.11 -21.73 9.36
CA ASP A 156 -20.18 -22.63 9.81
C ASP A 156 -19.64 -24.05 10.05
N HIS A 157 -20.41 -24.87 10.75
CA HIS A 157 -20.12 -26.27 10.95
C HIS A 157 -20.30 -27.06 9.67
N HIS A 158 -19.50 -28.14 9.55
CA HIS A 158 -19.66 -29.03 8.40
C HIS A 158 -21.05 -29.66 8.41
N SER A 159 -21.68 -29.71 7.23
CA SER A 159 -23.05 -30.20 7.05
C SER A 159 -23.26 -31.68 7.39
N SER A 160 -22.21 -32.48 7.41
CA SER A 160 -22.24 -33.90 7.82
C SER A 160 -21.64 -34.07 9.21
N GLY A 161 -22.25 -34.91 10.01
CA GLY A 161 -21.88 -35.19 11.39
C GLY A 161 -22.88 -34.62 12.39
N SER A 162 -22.64 -34.87 13.66
CA SER A 162 -23.53 -34.45 14.75
C SER A 162 -22.75 -33.88 15.91
N ASN A 163 -23.44 -33.10 16.71
CA ASN A 163 -22.96 -32.53 17.98
C ASN A 163 -21.85 -31.50 17.86
N TRP A 164 -21.65 -30.93 16.65
CA TRP A 164 -20.71 -29.82 16.47
C TRP A 164 -21.01 -28.66 17.44
N GLY A 165 -20.01 -28.22 18.20
CA GLY A 165 -20.20 -27.13 19.17
C GLY A 165 -20.89 -27.52 20.47
N SER A 166 -21.26 -28.78 20.67
CA SER A 166 -21.74 -29.27 21.97
C SER A 166 -20.59 -29.32 22.98
N THR A 167 -20.91 -29.39 24.28
CA THR A 167 -19.90 -29.61 25.32
C THR A 167 -19.39 -31.07 25.30
N ALA A 168 -18.19 -31.31 25.80
CA ALA A 168 -17.56 -32.64 25.80
C ALA A 168 -18.29 -33.65 26.70
N GLN A 169 -19.00 -33.16 27.74
CA GLN A 169 -19.59 -34.00 28.76
C GLN A 169 -20.58 -35.04 28.18
N SER A 170 -20.22 -36.33 28.25
CA SER A 170 -21.02 -37.46 27.78
C SER A 170 -21.49 -37.34 26.31
N THR A 171 -20.79 -36.61 25.49
CA THR A 171 -21.14 -36.36 24.10
C THR A 171 -20.39 -37.30 23.15
N THR A 172 -21.16 -37.97 22.28
CA THR A 172 -20.58 -38.75 21.16
C THR A 172 -20.62 -37.90 19.91
N PHE A 173 -19.45 -37.45 19.46
CA PHE A 173 -19.31 -36.73 18.18
C PHE A 173 -19.21 -37.76 17.05
N THR A 174 -19.58 -37.34 15.83
CA THR A 174 -19.36 -38.19 14.66
C THR A 174 -17.88 -38.30 14.38
N ALA A 175 -17.34 -39.51 14.32
CA ALA A 175 -15.94 -39.74 14.00
C ALA A 175 -15.58 -39.24 12.58
N VAL A 176 -14.40 -38.64 12.45
CA VAL A 176 -13.86 -38.27 11.13
C VAL A 176 -13.19 -39.50 10.52
N THR A 177 -13.94 -40.26 9.74
CA THR A 177 -13.45 -41.51 9.11
C THR A 177 -13.01 -41.34 7.66
N THR A 178 -13.36 -40.19 7.03
CA THR A 178 -13.02 -39.88 5.64
C THR A 178 -12.48 -38.47 5.54
N VAL A 179 -11.51 -38.31 4.66
CA VAL A 179 -11.01 -36.96 4.31
C VAL A 179 -12.11 -36.18 3.59
N LYS A 180 -12.24 -34.93 3.99
CA LYS A 180 -12.99 -33.92 3.25
C LYS A 180 -11.99 -33.00 2.59
N ASN A 181 -12.07 -32.88 1.30
CA ASN A 181 -11.21 -32.02 0.49
C ASN A 181 -12.10 -31.14 -0.36
N ASP A 182 -12.14 -29.86 -0.05
CA ASP A 182 -12.93 -28.87 -0.74
C ASP A 182 -12.05 -27.68 -1.10
N SER A 183 -12.26 -27.11 -2.28
CA SER A 183 -11.59 -25.88 -2.70
C SER A 183 -12.44 -24.66 -2.35
N LEU A 184 -11.82 -23.64 -1.77
CA LEU A 184 -12.46 -22.34 -1.60
C LEU A 184 -12.56 -21.67 -2.96
N ARG A 185 -13.79 -21.41 -3.42
CA ARG A 185 -14.09 -20.89 -4.76
C ARG A 185 -15.10 -19.73 -4.68
N GLY A 186 -15.19 -18.98 -5.77
CA GLY A 186 -16.16 -17.87 -5.87
C GLY A 186 -15.73 -16.59 -5.17
N GLY A 187 -14.52 -16.53 -4.63
CA GLY A 187 -13.89 -15.30 -4.23
C GLY A 187 -13.55 -14.46 -5.46
N ALA A 188 -13.70 -13.15 -5.36
CA ALA A 188 -13.23 -12.22 -6.36
C ALA A 188 -12.60 -11.03 -5.66
N ASP A 189 -11.50 -10.54 -6.22
CA ASP A 189 -10.91 -9.30 -5.77
C ASP A 189 -11.92 -8.16 -5.94
N GLY A 190 -11.89 -7.23 -4.99
CA GLY A 190 -12.66 -6.00 -5.12
C GLY A 190 -12.27 -5.26 -6.39
N SER A 191 -13.26 -4.71 -7.09
CA SER A 191 -12.99 -3.85 -8.24
C SER A 191 -12.19 -2.61 -7.83
N ALA A 192 -11.27 -2.16 -8.69
CA ALA A 192 -10.61 -0.88 -8.49
C ALA A 192 -11.66 0.24 -8.34
N ALA A 193 -11.43 1.15 -7.40
CA ALA A 193 -12.32 2.27 -7.17
C ALA A 193 -12.45 3.13 -8.44
N THR A 194 -13.67 3.45 -8.83
CA THR A 194 -13.94 4.37 -9.93
C THR A 194 -13.55 5.80 -9.56
N VAL A 195 -13.29 6.66 -10.56
CA VAL A 195 -13.01 8.09 -10.34
C VAL A 195 -14.11 8.79 -9.53
N GLY A 196 -15.38 8.40 -9.77
CA GLY A 196 -16.52 8.93 -8.98
C GLY A 196 -16.48 8.53 -7.51
N GLN A 197 -16.15 7.27 -7.21
CA GLN A 197 -16.00 6.81 -5.83
C GLN A 197 -14.81 7.47 -5.13
N LEU A 198 -13.68 7.64 -5.82
CA LEU A 198 -12.53 8.37 -5.31
C LEU A 198 -12.91 9.83 -5.02
N LYS A 199 -13.62 10.50 -5.93
CA LYS A 199 -14.11 11.86 -5.73
C LYS A 199 -14.94 11.95 -4.44
N THR A 200 -15.96 11.11 -4.31
CA THR A 200 -16.82 11.09 -3.11
C THR A 200 -16.05 10.83 -1.81
N ALA A 201 -15.00 9.97 -1.87
CA ALA A 201 -14.17 9.72 -0.71
C ALA A 201 -13.32 10.94 -0.31
N TYR A 202 -12.73 11.63 -1.29
CA TYR A 202 -11.91 12.82 -1.03
C TYR A 202 -12.73 14.07 -0.69
N GLU A 203 -13.97 14.18 -1.17
CA GLU A 203 -14.90 15.27 -0.78
C GLU A 203 -15.19 15.32 0.73
N LYS A 204 -15.01 14.20 1.45
CA LYS A 204 -15.10 14.19 2.92
C LYS A 204 -13.99 15.01 3.60
N PHE A 205 -12.94 15.36 2.88
CA PHE A 205 -11.85 16.22 3.34
C PHE A 205 -11.99 17.67 2.83
N GLU A 206 -13.10 18.04 2.22
CA GLU A 206 -13.30 19.39 1.65
C GLU A 206 -13.48 20.46 2.72
N ASP A 207 -14.08 20.12 3.85
CA ASP A 207 -14.28 21.07 4.96
C ASP A 207 -12.99 21.23 5.78
N ALA A 208 -12.40 22.42 5.67
CA ALA A 208 -11.18 22.80 6.38
C ALA A 208 -11.40 23.06 7.88
N GLU A 209 -12.64 23.23 8.34
CA GLU A 209 -12.93 23.47 9.75
C GLU A 209 -13.00 22.17 10.58
N THR A 210 -13.46 21.09 9.94
CA THR A 210 -13.63 19.79 10.62
C THR A 210 -12.42 18.86 10.43
N VAL A 211 -11.71 18.97 9.30
CA VAL A 211 -10.58 18.09 8.98
C VAL A 211 -9.32 18.89 8.64
N ASP A 212 -8.30 18.78 9.47
CA ASP A 212 -7.02 19.44 9.26
C ASP A 212 -6.08 18.60 8.39
N VAL A 213 -5.92 18.98 7.11
CA VAL A 213 -4.98 18.38 6.15
C VAL A 213 -4.23 19.46 5.39
N ASN A 214 -2.92 19.26 5.18
CA ASN A 214 -2.05 20.19 4.47
C ASN A 214 -1.50 19.63 3.15
N LEU A 215 -1.42 18.29 3.04
CA LEU A 215 -0.85 17.59 1.89
C LEU A 215 -1.83 16.52 1.43
N ILE A 216 -2.19 16.53 0.16
CA ILE A 216 -3.10 15.56 -0.48
C ILE A 216 -2.30 14.76 -1.50
N ILE A 217 -2.24 13.45 -1.32
CA ILE A 217 -1.52 12.53 -2.19
C ILE A 217 -2.52 11.90 -3.16
N ALA A 218 -2.34 12.12 -4.47
CA ALA A 218 -3.25 11.59 -5.47
C ALA A 218 -3.12 10.07 -5.69
N GLY A 219 -1.97 9.48 -5.35
CA GLY A 219 -1.70 8.07 -5.62
C GLY A 219 -1.54 7.80 -7.12
N THR A 220 -1.93 6.60 -7.55
CA THR A 220 -2.02 6.24 -8.97
C THR A 220 -3.41 6.60 -9.47
N CYS A 221 -3.53 7.57 -10.37
CA CYS A 221 -4.84 8.08 -10.79
C CYS A 221 -4.82 8.73 -12.18
N SER A 222 -6.03 8.97 -12.71
CA SER A 222 -6.25 9.66 -13.98
C SER A 222 -6.19 11.19 -13.82
N ALA A 223 -6.03 11.90 -14.93
CA ALA A 223 -6.08 13.37 -15.00
C ALA A 223 -7.37 13.94 -14.39
N THR A 224 -8.53 13.31 -14.65
CA THR A 224 -9.83 13.73 -14.09
C THR A 224 -9.85 13.66 -12.57
N HIS A 225 -9.21 12.65 -11.96
CA HIS A 225 -9.13 12.56 -10.51
C HIS A 225 -8.25 13.67 -9.94
N ILE A 226 -7.13 13.98 -10.60
CA ILE A 226 -6.24 15.09 -10.19
C ILE A 226 -7.01 16.43 -10.24
N ASP A 227 -7.80 16.68 -11.30
CA ASP A 227 -8.62 17.89 -11.39
C ASP A 227 -9.68 18.00 -10.28
N ASN A 228 -10.26 16.86 -9.86
CA ASN A 228 -11.16 16.82 -8.69
C ASN A 228 -10.41 17.20 -7.40
N LEU A 229 -9.20 16.67 -7.19
CA LEU A 229 -8.39 17.01 -6.02
C LEU A 229 -7.95 18.48 -6.01
N ILE A 230 -7.60 19.03 -7.18
CA ILE A 230 -7.30 20.46 -7.32
C ILE A 230 -8.51 21.30 -6.89
N THR A 231 -9.73 20.90 -7.26
CA THR A 231 -10.95 21.62 -6.83
C THR A 231 -11.08 21.64 -5.32
N ILE A 232 -10.87 20.51 -4.65
CA ILE A 232 -10.88 20.42 -3.18
C ILE A 232 -9.82 21.35 -2.58
N ALA A 233 -8.58 21.30 -3.08
CA ALA A 233 -7.50 22.14 -2.55
C ALA A 233 -7.72 23.64 -2.77
N GLU A 234 -8.31 24.04 -3.91
CA GLU A 234 -8.67 25.44 -4.20
C GLU A 234 -9.83 25.95 -3.34
N ASN A 235 -10.80 25.09 -3.02
CA ASN A 235 -11.89 25.42 -2.09
C ASN A 235 -11.36 25.57 -0.66
N ARG A 236 -10.52 24.63 -0.22
CA ARG A 236 -9.90 24.65 1.12
C ARG A 236 -8.92 25.78 1.31
N LYS A 237 -8.03 26.04 0.32
CA LYS A 237 -6.91 27.00 0.33
C LYS A 237 -5.78 26.67 1.33
N ASP A 238 -5.87 25.61 2.12
CA ASP A 238 -4.93 25.22 3.15
C ASP A 238 -4.16 23.93 2.85
N ALA A 239 -4.34 23.34 1.66
CA ALA A 239 -3.71 22.09 1.26
C ALA A 239 -3.09 22.16 -0.14
N VAL A 240 -2.08 21.29 -0.40
CA VAL A 240 -1.44 21.14 -1.71
C VAL A 240 -1.57 19.69 -2.16
N VAL A 241 -1.95 19.49 -3.42
CA VAL A 241 -2.06 18.18 -4.09
C VAL A 241 -0.73 17.78 -4.69
N PHE A 242 -0.34 16.51 -4.53
CA PHE A 242 0.83 15.92 -5.18
C PHE A 242 0.36 14.83 -6.15
N ALA A 243 0.79 14.93 -7.41
CA ALA A 243 0.34 14.06 -8.48
C ALA A 243 1.49 13.56 -9.35
N SER A 244 1.45 12.27 -9.68
CA SER A 244 2.33 11.60 -10.63
C SER A 244 1.61 11.33 -11.95
N PRO A 245 2.31 11.13 -13.09
CA PRO A 245 1.69 10.70 -14.33
C PRO A 245 1.12 9.27 -14.19
N GLU A 246 0.40 8.78 -15.19
CA GLU A 246 -0.04 7.40 -15.19
C GLU A 246 1.15 6.44 -15.28
N ARG A 247 1.00 5.25 -14.69
CA ARG A 247 2.07 4.24 -14.69
C ARG A 247 2.50 3.86 -16.11
N SER A 248 1.55 3.79 -17.03
CA SER A 248 1.77 3.50 -18.46
C SER A 248 2.62 4.53 -19.18
N ASP A 249 2.69 5.77 -18.69
CA ASP A 249 3.48 6.84 -19.32
C ASP A 249 4.98 6.64 -19.17
N VAL A 250 5.40 5.93 -18.12
CA VAL A 250 6.82 5.80 -17.78
C VAL A 250 7.31 4.36 -17.56
N VAL A 251 6.45 3.43 -17.10
CA VAL A 251 6.85 2.05 -16.83
C VAL A 251 6.71 1.21 -18.10
N ASN A 252 7.76 0.48 -18.45
CA ASN A 252 7.86 -0.35 -19.66
C ASN A 252 7.77 0.46 -20.98
N VAL A 253 8.07 1.75 -20.95
CA VAL A 253 8.20 2.57 -22.15
C VAL A 253 9.65 2.51 -22.65
N ALA A 254 9.85 2.14 -23.91
CA ALA A 254 11.17 1.80 -24.46
C ALA A 254 12.15 2.99 -24.62
N SER A 255 11.63 4.22 -24.70
CA SER A 255 12.44 5.42 -24.98
C SER A 255 12.20 6.52 -23.95
N SER A 256 13.28 7.10 -23.44
CA SER A 256 13.19 8.26 -22.54
C SER A 256 12.57 9.50 -23.21
N VAL A 257 12.68 9.61 -24.54
CA VAL A 257 12.00 10.68 -25.31
C VAL A 257 10.49 10.45 -25.27
N SER A 258 10.04 9.21 -25.50
CA SER A 258 8.62 8.85 -25.40
C SER A 258 8.09 9.07 -23.98
N GLN A 259 8.86 8.70 -22.95
CA GLN A 259 8.51 8.97 -21.55
C GLN A 259 8.32 10.47 -21.31
N THR A 260 9.23 11.32 -21.80
CA THR A 260 9.12 12.78 -21.68
C THR A 260 7.84 13.29 -22.36
N THR A 261 7.55 12.81 -23.58
CA THR A 261 6.36 13.21 -24.33
C THR A 261 5.07 12.77 -23.63
N ASN A 262 5.01 11.55 -23.14
CA ASN A 262 3.84 11.02 -22.43
C ASN A 262 3.57 11.82 -21.16
N VAL A 263 4.59 12.01 -20.32
CA VAL A 263 4.47 12.75 -19.05
C VAL A 263 4.05 14.18 -19.28
N THR A 264 4.65 14.87 -20.27
CA THR A 264 4.24 16.26 -20.61
C THR A 264 2.85 16.31 -21.20
N GLY A 265 2.47 15.35 -22.04
CA GLY A 265 1.13 15.21 -22.61
C GLY A 265 0.07 15.00 -21.53
N PHE A 266 0.32 14.12 -20.58
CA PHE A 266 -0.57 13.85 -19.45
C PHE A 266 -0.85 15.12 -18.64
N PHE A 267 0.18 15.83 -18.17
CA PHE A 267 0.00 17.01 -17.33
C PHE A 267 -0.47 18.25 -18.08
N ASN A 268 -0.28 18.31 -19.39
CA ASN A 268 -0.85 19.40 -20.22
C ASN A 268 -2.38 19.32 -20.29
N SER A 269 -2.97 18.15 -20.08
CA SER A 269 -4.42 17.99 -20.02
C SER A 269 -5.04 18.49 -18.71
N ILE A 270 -4.23 18.73 -17.68
CA ILE A 270 -4.66 19.14 -16.34
C ILE A 270 -4.61 20.66 -16.24
N ARG A 271 -5.64 21.24 -15.65
CA ARG A 271 -5.76 22.69 -15.49
C ARG A 271 -4.60 23.29 -14.67
N SER A 272 -4.36 24.56 -14.91
CA SER A 272 -3.34 25.33 -14.21
C SER A 272 -3.81 25.67 -12.80
N SER A 273 -3.00 25.32 -11.79
CA SER A 273 -3.27 25.66 -10.40
C SER A 273 -1.97 25.73 -9.59
N SER A 274 -1.91 26.67 -8.64
CA SER A 274 -0.79 26.73 -7.68
C SER A 274 -0.96 25.75 -6.51
N PHE A 275 -2.11 25.09 -6.38
CA PHE A 275 -2.40 24.12 -5.33
C PHE A 275 -2.06 22.68 -5.72
N VAL A 276 -1.35 22.45 -6.82
CA VAL A 276 -0.90 21.13 -7.25
C VAL A 276 0.59 21.15 -7.58
N VAL A 277 1.24 20.01 -7.35
CA VAL A 277 2.65 19.74 -7.64
C VAL A 277 2.73 18.48 -8.48
N PHE A 278 3.39 18.55 -9.63
CA PHE A 278 3.58 17.44 -10.56
C PHE A 278 4.99 16.88 -10.44
N ASP A 279 5.13 15.56 -10.45
CA ASP A 279 6.41 14.86 -10.52
C ASP A 279 6.62 14.12 -11.84
N SER A 280 7.82 13.55 -12.04
CA SER A 280 8.19 12.92 -13.31
C SER A 280 7.92 11.41 -13.39
N GLY A 281 7.30 10.78 -12.37
CA GLY A 281 6.93 9.38 -12.54
C GLY A 281 7.00 8.47 -11.32
N TYR A 282 7.72 7.34 -11.44
CA TYR A 282 7.68 6.22 -10.52
C TYR A 282 9.07 5.79 -10.07
N LYS A 283 9.19 5.40 -8.80
CA LYS A 283 10.37 4.69 -8.27
C LYS A 283 10.10 3.19 -8.15
N TYR A 284 11.12 2.37 -8.35
CA TYR A 284 11.12 0.95 -8.06
C TYR A 284 11.62 0.76 -6.63
N THR A 285 10.83 0.15 -5.77
CA THR A 285 11.11 -0.01 -4.36
C THR A 285 10.69 -1.40 -3.88
N TYR A 286 11.32 -1.85 -2.79
CA TYR A 286 10.98 -3.10 -2.14
C TYR A 286 9.79 -2.92 -1.19
N ASP A 287 8.75 -3.70 -1.40
CA ASP A 287 7.59 -3.84 -0.53
C ASP A 287 7.84 -4.99 0.45
N LYS A 288 8.27 -4.64 1.65
CA LYS A 288 8.65 -5.61 2.70
C LYS A 288 7.47 -6.43 3.24
N TYR A 289 6.23 -6.00 3.01
CA TYR A 289 5.04 -6.68 3.52
C TYR A 289 4.60 -7.81 2.60
N ASN A 290 4.84 -7.66 1.30
CA ASN A 290 4.51 -8.66 0.29
C ASN A 290 5.76 -9.34 -0.30
N ASP A 291 6.97 -9.03 0.20
CA ASP A 291 8.26 -9.57 -0.27
C ASP A 291 8.46 -9.45 -1.78
N VAL A 292 8.06 -8.31 -2.35
CA VAL A 292 8.15 -8.05 -3.79
C VAL A 292 8.69 -6.66 -4.09
N PHE A 293 9.34 -6.51 -5.23
CA PHE A 293 9.70 -5.19 -5.76
C PHE A 293 8.58 -4.68 -6.66
N ARG A 294 8.18 -3.43 -6.48
CA ARG A 294 7.15 -2.81 -7.31
C ARG A 294 7.44 -1.35 -7.63
N PHE A 295 6.84 -0.87 -8.72
CA PHE A 295 6.84 0.56 -9.04
C PHE A 295 5.74 1.26 -8.26
N VAL A 296 6.11 2.32 -7.53
CA VAL A 296 5.19 3.20 -6.81
C VAL A 296 5.33 4.64 -7.29
N PRO A 297 4.24 5.42 -7.35
CA PRO A 297 4.29 6.81 -7.79
C PRO A 297 5.09 7.67 -6.81
N LEU A 298 5.76 8.70 -7.33
CA LEU A 298 6.62 9.61 -6.55
C LEU A 298 5.86 10.67 -5.76
N ASN A 299 4.56 10.86 -6.01
CA ASN A 299 3.77 11.90 -5.34
C ASN A 299 3.78 11.79 -3.81
N GLY A 300 3.75 10.56 -3.27
CA GLY A 300 3.89 10.32 -1.84
C GLY A 300 5.28 10.73 -1.30
N ASP A 301 6.34 10.51 -2.11
CA ASP A 301 7.69 10.94 -1.72
C ASP A 301 7.82 12.45 -1.71
N LEU A 302 7.25 13.17 -2.71
CA LEU A 302 7.28 14.62 -2.75
C LEU A 302 6.53 15.24 -1.57
N ALA A 303 5.36 14.71 -1.23
CA ALA A 303 4.63 15.10 -0.03
C ALA A 303 5.46 14.85 1.24
N GLY A 304 6.12 13.69 1.33
CA GLY A 304 7.02 13.34 2.43
C GLY A 304 8.24 14.26 2.52
N LEU A 305 8.81 14.70 1.39
CA LEU A 305 9.90 15.68 1.36
C LEU A 305 9.44 17.06 1.89
N CYS A 306 8.20 17.47 1.57
CA CYS A 306 7.61 18.67 2.13
C CYS A 306 7.44 18.55 3.64
N ALA A 307 6.85 17.46 4.15
CA ALA A 307 6.69 17.22 5.58
C ALA A 307 8.04 17.15 6.32
N ARG A 308 9.04 16.51 5.71
CA ARG A 308 10.41 16.49 6.27
C ARG A 308 11.02 17.88 6.31
N THR A 309 10.77 18.71 5.28
CA THR A 309 11.29 20.08 5.24
C THR A 309 10.72 20.91 6.39
N ASP A 310 9.46 20.71 6.75
CA ASP A 310 8.84 21.36 7.91
C ASP A 310 9.52 20.98 9.25
N LEU A 311 9.98 19.73 9.35
CA LEU A 311 10.67 19.26 10.57
C LEU A 311 12.11 19.76 10.70
N VAL A 312 12.84 19.89 9.58
CA VAL A 312 14.29 20.20 9.61
C VAL A 312 14.61 21.66 9.31
N ALA A 313 13.64 22.38 8.79
CA ALA A 313 13.76 23.80 8.45
C ALA A 313 12.40 24.49 8.72
N ASP A 314 11.71 24.94 7.68
CA ASP A 314 10.37 25.53 7.73
C ASP A 314 9.66 25.32 6.41
N SER A 315 8.33 25.51 6.36
CA SER A 315 7.49 25.32 5.16
C SER A 315 7.86 26.23 3.97
N HIS A 316 8.53 27.34 4.24
CA HIS A 316 8.99 28.29 3.23
C HIS A 316 10.34 27.91 2.58
N PHE A 317 10.98 26.84 3.02
CA PHE A 317 12.15 26.32 2.31
C PHE A 317 11.74 25.38 1.18
N SER A 318 12.49 25.43 0.07
CA SER A 318 12.28 24.49 -1.04
C SER A 318 12.54 23.05 -0.59
N PRO A 319 11.64 22.08 -0.86
CA PRO A 319 11.86 20.66 -0.57
C PRO A 319 12.84 20.00 -1.55
N ALA A 320 13.25 20.71 -2.60
CA ALA A 320 14.13 20.20 -3.65
C ALA A 320 15.62 20.36 -3.33
N GLY A 321 16.44 19.72 -4.14
CA GLY A 321 17.91 19.84 -4.12
C GLY A 321 18.59 18.84 -3.20
N PHE A 322 19.92 18.89 -3.20
CA PHE A 322 20.77 17.90 -2.54
C PHE A 322 20.67 17.89 -1.01
N ASN A 323 20.28 19.01 -0.42
CA ASN A 323 20.20 19.12 1.05
C ASN A 323 18.90 18.48 1.62
N ARG A 324 17.79 18.61 0.93
CA ARG A 324 16.46 18.22 1.43
C ARG A 324 15.70 17.27 0.51
N GLY A 325 15.98 17.31 -0.80
CA GLY A 325 15.20 16.61 -1.83
C GLY A 325 15.60 15.14 -2.08
N VAL A 326 16.30 14.48 -1.17
CA VAL A 326 16.72 13.07 -1.33
C VAL A 326 15.53 12.15 -1.11
N VAL A 327 15.14 11.43 -2.18
CA VAL A 327 14.10 10.39 -2.18
C VAL A 327 14.68 9.09 -1.64
N ARG A 328 14.10 8.56 -0.59
CA ARG A 328 14.57 7.34 0.08
C ARG A 328 13.92 6.09 -0.51
N GLY A 329 14.62 4.95 -0.37
CA GLY A 329 14.11 3.64 -0.76
C GLY A 329 13.94 3.44 -2.28
N ALA A 330 14.48 4.32 -3.12
CA ALA A 330 14.46 4.16 -4.56
C ALA A 330 15.64 3.27 -5.00
N VAL A 331 15.36 2.06 -5.48
CA VAL A 331 16.36 1.18 -6.09
C VAL A 331 16.71 1.70 -7.49
N LYS A 332 15.69 2.11 -8.25
CA LYS A 332 15.83 2.80 -9.54
C LYS A 332 14.58 3.63 -9.82
N LEU A 333 14.68 4.55 -10.74
CA LEU A 333 13.54 5.27 -11.31
C LEU A 333 13.03 4.53 -12.56
N ALA A 334 11.72 4.60 -12.81
CA ALA A 334 11.12 4.14 -14.07
C ALA A 334 11.58 5.03 -15.25
N PHE A 335 11.76 6.33 -14.97
CA PHE A 335 12.23 7.35 -15.87
C PHE A 335 13.28 8.21 -15.18
N ASN A 336 14.51 8.20 -15.71
CA ASN A 336 15.61 9.06 -15.23
C ASN A 336 15.98 10.08 -16.33
N PRO A 337 15.42 11.30 -16.30
CA PRO A 337 15.56 12.26 -17.38
C PRO A 337 16.98 12.85 -17.47
N ASN A 338 17.50 12.96 -18.69
CA ASN A 338 18.74 13.68 -19.00
C ASN A 338 18.55 15.20 -18.88
N LYS A 339 19.62 16.00 -19.11
CA LYS A 339 19.57 17.45 -18.93
C LYS A 339 18.49 18.12 -19.81
N THR A 340 18.44 17.80 -21.09
CA THR A 340 17.44 18.37 -22.02
C THR A 340 16.03 18.00 -21.62
N GLN A 341 15.79 16.73 -21.27
CA GLN A 341 14.49 16.24 -20.82
C GLN A 341 14.06 16.90 -19.51
N ARG A 342 14.99 17.16 -18.59
CA ARG A 342 14.68 17.93 -17.36
C ARG A 342 14.25 19.33 -17.67
N ASP A 343 14.90 19.99 -18.63
CA ASP A 343 14.54 21.35 -19.04
C ASP A 343 13.15 21.38 -19.67
N ASP A 344 12.81 20.38 -20.49
CA ASP A 344 11.49 20.24 -21.11
C ASP A 344 10.39 19.96 -20.05
N LEU A 345 10.62 19.03 -19.14
CA LEU A 345 9.71 18.75 -18.01
C LEU A 345 9.51 20.01 -17.16
N TYR A 346 10.59 20.69 -16.82
CA TYR A 346 10.53 21.87 -15.97
C TYR A 346 9.80 23.05 -16.63
N ARG A 347 9.92 23.20 -17.97
CA ARG A 347 9.08 24.15 -18.74
C ARG A 347 7.61 23.79 -18.68
N ALA A 348 7.28 22.49 -18.71
CA ALA A 348 5.93 21.97 -18.60
C ALA A 348 5.40 21.93 -17.16
N ARG A 349 6.00 22.61 -16.19
CA ARG A 349 5.59 22.67 -14.77
C ARG A 349 5.79 21.37 -13.99
N ILE A 350 6.56 20.42 -14.51
CA ILE A 350 6.79 19.13 -13.91
C ILE A 350 8.14 19.14 -13.19
N ASN A 351 8.18 18.63 -11.97
CA ASN A 351 9.39 18.57 -11.16
C ASN A 351 10.12 17.26 -11.44
N PRO A 352 11.28 17.29 -12.11
CA PRO A 352 12.01 16.08 -12.41
C PRO A 352 12.61 15.49 -11.13
N VAL A 353 12.45 14.18 -10.96
CA VAL A 353 13.18 13.38 -9.98
C VAL A 353 14.29 12.65 -10.73
N VAL A 354 15.53 12.77 -10.26
CA VAL A 354 16.73 12.35 -10.99
C VAL A 354 17.66 11.57 -10.09
N THR A 355 18.22 10.48 -10.62
CA THR A 355 19.30 9.76 -9.95
C THR A 355 20.64 10.27 -10.45
N PHE A 356 21.43 10.88 -9.56
CA PHE A 356 22.78 11.32 -9.83
C PHE A 356 23.79 10.29 -9.31
N PRO A 357 24.81 9.90 -10.12
CA PRO A 357 25.84 8.97 -9.68
C PRO A 357 26.53 9.48 -8.40
N GLY A 358 26.59 8.62 -7.38
CA GLY A 358 27.21 8.93 -6.10
C GLY A 358 26.42 9.86 -5.17
N GLN A 359 25.28 10.42 -5.59
CA GLN A 359 24.49 11.39 -4.81
C GLN A 359 23.04 10.93 -4.55
N GLY A 360 22.63 9.82 -5.16
CA GLY A 360 21.30 9.23 -4.96
C GLY A 360 20.21 9.84 -5.85
N THR A 361 18.97 9.51 -5.50
CA THR A 361 17.77 9.98 -6.20
C THR A 361 17.25 11.25 -5.54
N ILE A 362 17.06 12.30 -6.31
CA ILE A 362 16.83 13.66 -5.79
C ILE A 362 15.70 14.33 -6.56
N LEU A 363 14.81 15.01 -5.83
CA LEU A 363 13.85 15.96 -6.40
C LEU A 363 14.63 17.19 -6.90
N PHE A 364 14.59 17.44 -8.21
CA PHE A 364 15.36 18.48 -8.87
C PHE A 364 14.49 19.57 -9.53
N GLY A 365 13.44 19.98 -8.80
CA GLY A 365 12.51 21.04 -9.21
C GLY A 365 11.59 21.40 -8.05
N ASP A 366 11.10 22.65 -8.04
CA ASP A 366 10.23 23.19 -6.98
C ASP A 366 9.05 24.00 -7.52
N LYS A 367 8.56 23.66 -8.72
CA LYS A 367 7.40 24.33 -9.35
C LYS A 367 6.07 23.77 -8.85
N THR A 368 5.09 24.64 -8.75
CA THR A 368 3.66 24.27 -8.72
C THR A 368 3.13 24.03 -10.13
N GLY A 369 1.90 23.51 -10.25
CA GLY A 369 1.21 23.33 -11.53
C GLY A 369 0.70 24.63 -12.17
N LEU A 370 1.09 25.80 -11.67
CA LEU A 370 0.70 27.08 -12.22
C LEU A 370 1.44 27.38 -13.53
N SER A 371 0.70 27.68 -14.59
CA SER A 371 1.27 27.98 -15.91
C SER A 371 1.69 29.45 -16.07
N ALA A 372 0.97 30.38 -15.42
CA ALA A 372 1.28 31.80 -15.47
C ALA A 372 2.46 32.15 -14.54
N PRO A 373 3.39 33.00 -14.95
CA PRO A 373 4.41 33.54 -14.08
C PRO A 373 3.81 34.26 -12.88
N SER A 374 4.10 33.80 -11.67
CA SER A 374 3.59 34.36 -10.42
C SER A 374 4.55 34.04 -9.27
N ALA A 375 4.39 34.70 -8.13
CA ALA A 375 5.07 34.30 -6.90
C ALA A 375 4.67 32.87 -6.47
N PHE A 376 3.44 32.46 -6.77
CA PHE A 376 2.88 31.14 -6.43
C PHE A 376 3.27 30.02 -7.42
N ASP A 377 4.15 30.28 -8.38
CA ASP A 377 4.69 29.24 -9.26
C ASP A 377 5.73 28.33 -8.58
N ARG A 378 6.03 28.58 -7.29
CA ARG A 378 6.98 27.81 -6.47
C ARG A 378 6.31 27.14 -5.28
N ILE A 379 6.71 25.90 -5.00
CA ILE A 379 6.19 25.08 -3.89
C ILE A 379 6.41 25.80 -2.55
N ASN A 380 7.62 26.28 -2.31
CA ASN A 380 7.98 26.95 -1.08
C ASN A 380 7.14 28.20 -0.82
N VAL A 381 6.86 29.02 -1.84
CA VAL A 381 6.05 30.22 -1.71
C VAL A 381 4.58 29.87 -1.47
N ARG A 382 4.01 28.92 -2.23
CA ARG A 382 2.62 28.48 -1.99
C ARG A 382 2.46 27.93 -0.55
N ARG A 383 3.39 27.12 -0.07
CA ARG A 383 3.33 26.58 1.27
C ARG A 383 3.54 27.65 2.35
N LEU A 384 4.43 28.62 2.11
CA LEU A 384 4.55 29.79 2.97
C LEU A 384 3.21 30.48 3.17
N PHE A 385 2.52 30.82 2.05
CA PHE A 385 1.24 31.53 2.13
C PHE A 385 0.17 30.69 2.82
N ILE A 386 0.09 29.39 2.55
CA ILE A 386 -0.84 28.48 3.27
C ILE A 386 -0.60 28.55 4.79
N THR A 387 0.66 28.53 5.22
CA THR A 387 1.02 28.61 6.64
C THR A 387 0.65 29.96 7.23
N LEU A 388 0.95 31.07 6.51
CA LEU A 388 0.62 32.42 6.95
C LEU A 388 -0.89 32.64 7.03
N GLU A 389 -1.62 32.29 5.97
CA GLU A 389 -3.08 32.42 5.87
C GLU A 389 -3.77 31.64 6.99
N LYS A 390 -3.34 30.40 7.24
CA LYS A 390 -3.90 29.56 8.31
C LYS A 390 -3.66 30.15 9.70
N ALA A 391 -2.42 30.58 9.99
CA ALA A 391 -2.07 31.14 11.28
C ALA A 391 -2.82 32.46 11.55
N ILE A 392 -2.84 33.37 10.56
CA ILE A 392 -3.51 34.67 10.68
C ILE A 392 -5.02 34.51 10.74
N SER A 393 -5.61 33.61 9.92
CA SER A 393 -7.05 33.30 9.97
C SER A 393 -7.46 32.77 11.35
N THR A 394 -6.65 31.92 11.96
CA THR A 394 -6.90 31.43 13.32
C THR A 394 -6.85 32.58 14.34
N ALA A 395 -5.85 33.44 14.23
CA ALA A 395 -5.72 34.61 15.11
C ALA A 395 -6.87 35.63 14.92
N SER A 396 -7.35 35.81 13.67
CA SER A 396 -8.45 36.75 13.37
C SER A 396 -9.79 36.31 13.95
N LYS A 397 -10.01 35.01 14.21
CA LYS A 397 -11.24 34.51 14.82
C LYS A 397 -11.51 35.11 16.20
N PHE A 398 -10.47 35.52 16.91
CA PHE A 398 -10.60 36.19 18.21
C PHE A 398 -11.08 37.64 18.12
N GLN A 399 -11.14 38.22 16.92
CA GLN A 399 -11.68 39.56 16.70
C GLN A 399 -13.16 39.54 16.29
N LEU A 400 -13.73 38.35 16.06
CA LEU A 400 -15.14 38.21 15.73
C LEU A 400 -16.00 38.65 16.91
N PHE A 401 -17.03 39.45 16.63
CA PHE A 401 -17.97 40.02 17.59
C PHE A 401 -17.40 41.15 18.47
N GLU A 402 -16.13 41.57 18.25
CA GLU A 402 -15.56 42.77 18.86
C GLU A 402 -15.93 44.02 18.06
N PHE A 403 -15.78 45.21 18.66
CA PHE A 403 -16.05 46.49 17.97
C PHE A 403 -14.93 46.78 16.94
N ASN A 404 -15.32 47.30 15.76
CA ASN A 404 -14.35 47.78 14.79
C ASN A 404 -13.92 49.23 15.12
N ASP A 405 -13.10 49.36 16.15
CA ASP A 405 -12.50 50.61 16.63
C ASP A 405 -10.96 50.60 16.46
N GLU A 406 -10.33 51.72 16.76
CA GLU A 406 -8.90 51.87 16.67
C GLU A 406 -8.15 50.91 17.60
N PHE A 407 -8.72 50.59 18.76
CA PHE A 407 -8.14 49.67 19.72
C PHE A 407 -8.09 48.24 19.18
N THR A 408 -9.17 47.71 18.66
CA THR A 408 -9.25 46.37 18.07
C THR A 408 -8.34 46.23 16.84
N ARG A 409 -8.32 47.28 15.97
CA ARG A 409 -7.39 47.31 14.82
C ARG A 409 -5.91 47.29 15.25
N ALA A 410 -5.56 48.06 16.28
CA ALA A 410 -4.20 48.06 16.85
C ALA A 410 -3.86 46.71 17.48
N GLN A 411 -4.78 46.11 18.21
CA GLN A 411 -4.61 44.78 18.80
C GLN A 411 -4.33 43.74 17.73
N PHE A 412 -5.08 43.72 16.63
CA PHE A 412 -4.84 42.82 15.51
C PHE A 412 -3.44 43.03 14.91
N ARG A 413 -3.03 44.26 14.62
CA ARG A 413 -1.68 44.53 14.11
C ARG A 413 -0.60 44.06 15.09
N ASN A 414 -0.80 44.25 16.37
CA ASN A 414 0.14 43.81 17.41
C ASN A 414 0.29 42.31 17.53
N ILE A 415 -0.67 41.51 17.02
CA ILE A 415 -0.60 40.06 16.90
C ILE A 415 0.12 39.65 15.61
N VAL A 416 -0.26 40.27 14.50
CA VAL A 416 0.17 39.85 13.15
C VAL A 416 1.59 40.30 12.82
N GLU A 417 1.96 41.55 13.16
CA GLU A 417 3.28 42.08 12.82
C GLU A 417 4.45 41.34 13.49
N PRO A 418 4.42 41.00 14.78
CA PRO A 418 5.49 40.22 15.41
C PRO A 418 5.62 38.82 14.76
N PHE A 419 4.50 38.19 14.41
CA PHE A 419 4.51 36.90 13.72
C PHE A 419 5.18 37.00 12.34
N LEU A 420 4.82 37.99 11.53
CA LEU A 420 5.44 38.23 10.21
C LEU A 420 6.93 38.57 10.36
N ARG A 421 7.30 39.31 11.40
CA ARG A 421 8.69 39.68 11.71
C ARG A 421 9.52 38.46 12.10
N ASP A 422 8.93 37.51 12.83
CA ASP A 422 9.58 36.23 13.13
C ASP A 422 9.79 35.39 11.83
N VAL A 423 8.79 35.32 10.95
CA VAL A 423 8.94 34.65 9.63
C VAL A 423 10.00 35.36 8.77
N GLN A 424 10.09 36.69 8.83
CA GLN A 424 11.16 37.47 8.18
C GLN A 424 12.54 37.11 8.75
N GLY A 425 12.67 37.05 10.10
CA GLY A 425 13.90 36.63 10.77
C GLY A 425 14.36 35.24 10.39
N ARG A 426 13.40 34.33 10.13
CA ARG A 426 13.65 32.96 9.64
C ARG A 426 13.82 32.88 8.10
N ARG A 427 13.93 34.02 7.41
CA ARG A 427 14.19 34.13 5.97
C ARG A 427 13.02 33.69 5.05
N GLY A 428 11.79 33.60 5.56
CA GLY A 428 10.60 33.23 4.76
C GLY A 428 10.13 34.36 3.88
N ILE A 429 10.23 35.60 4.37
CA ILE A 429 9.84 36.80 3.65
C ILE A 429 10.97 37.84 3.70
N THR A 430 11.05 38.69 2.67
CA THR A 430 12.03 39.78 2.61
C THR A 430 11.47 41.08 3.20
N ASP A 431 10.17 41.29 3.06
CA ASP A 431 9.48 42.50 3.52
C ASP A 431 7.98 42.23 3.68
N PHE A 432 7.31 43.00 4.54
CA PHE A 432 5.86 42.93 4.72
C PHE A 432 5.27 44.29 5.13
N LEU A 433 3.99 44.44 4.90
CA LEU A 433 3.20 45.60 5.33
C LEU A 433 1.80 45.13 5.76
N VAL A 434 1.38 45.51 6.95
CA VAL A 434 0.03 45.26 7.47
C VAL A 434 -0.72 46.59 7.52
N VAL A 435 -1.80 46.69 6.73
CA VAL A 435 -2.72 47.84 6.73
C VAL A 435 -4.01 47.41 7.40
N CYS A 436 -4.27 47.94 8.58
CA CYS A 436 -5.50 47.73 9.32
C CYS A 436 -5.81 49.00 10.13
N ASP A 437 -6.26 50.02 9.45
CA ASP A 437 -6.51 51.37 9.97
C ASP A 437 -7.76 51.96 9.35
N GLU A 438 -7.92 53.27 9.46
CA GLU A 438 -9.07 53.99 8.90
C GLU A 438 -9.10 54.01 7.36
N THR A 439 -7.98 53.77 6.70
CA THR A 439 -7.91 53.83 5.22
C THR A 439 -8.62 52.63 4.59
N ASN A 440 -8.60 51.44 5.22
CA ASN A 440 -9.30 50.26 4.75
C ASN A 440 -10.51 49.87 5.62
N ASN A 441 -10.73 50.52 6.77
CA ASN A 441 -11.93 50.42 7.61
C ASN A 441 -12.66 51.78 7.64
N THR A 442 -13.21 52.14 6.52
CA THR A 442 -14.02 53.37 6.39
C THR A 442 -15.36 53.26 7.12
N GLY A 443 -16.07 54.38 7.32
CA GLY A 443 -17.41 54.39 7.91
C GLY A 443 -18.36 53.36 7.26
N ASP A 444 -18.35 53.31 5.91
CA ASP A 444 -19.19 52.34 5.16
C ASP A 444 -18.83 50.87 5.43
N VAL A 445 -17.56 50.55 5.75
CA VAL A 445 -17.10 49.21 6.11
C VAL A 445 -17.58 48.86 7.54
N ILE A 446 -17.45 49.81 8.46
CA ILE A 446 -17.91 49.67 9.85
C ILE A 446 -19.45 49.54 9.89
N ASP A 447 -20.19 50.33 9.13
CA ASP A 447 -21.65 50.26 9.05
C ASP A 447 -22.18 48.94 8.48
N ARG A 448 -21.35 48.22 7.67
CA ARG A 448 -21.64 46.84 7.23
C ARG A 448 -21.21 45.74 8.19
N ASN A 449 -20.74 46.11 9.38
CA ASN A 449 -20.18 45.19 10.36
C ASN A 449 -19.00 44.37 9.79
N GLU A 450 -18.20 44.94 8.90
CA GLU A 450 -17.02 44.32 8.33
C GLU A 450 -15.75 44.85 9.04
N PHE A 451 -14.75 43.96 9.16
CA PHE A 451 -13.39 44.29 9.59
C PHE A 451 -12.44 43.93 8.47
N ARG A 452 -11.58 44.84 8.04
CA ARG A 452 -10.63 44.65 6.94
C ARG A 452 -9.20 44.83 7.39
N ALA A 453 -8.35 43.87 7.01
CA ALA A 453 -6.91 43.95 7.16
C ALA A 453 -6.26 43.48 5.85
N ASP A 454 -5.39 44.31 5.30
CA ASP A 454 -4.64 44.02 4.09
C ASP A 454 -3.18 43.70 4.48
N ILE A 455 -2.74 42.50 4.11
CA ILE A 455 -1.41 42.00 4.46
C ILE A 455 -0.61 41.77 3.18
N PHE A 456 0.37 42.64 2.96
CA PHE A 456 1.26 42.59 1.80
C PHE A 456 2.56 41.86 2.23
N VAL A 457 2.94 40.83 1.47
CA VAL A 457 4.11 40.01 1.76
C VAL A 457 4.99 39.85 0.53
N LYS A 458 6.29 40.12 0.67
CA LYS A 458 7.30 39.82 -0.33
C LYS A 458 8.02 38.51 0.02
N PRO A 459 7.70 37.38 -0.62
CA PRO A 459 8.32 36.09 -0.29
C PRO A 459 9.78 36.05 -0.72
N ALA A 460 10.61 35.32 0.04
CA ALA A 460 11.95 34.98 -0.37
C ALA A 460 11.90 33.93 -1.51
N ARG A 461 12.78 34.10 -2.51
CA ARG A 461 12.84 33.22 -3.68
C ARG A 461 13.98 32.20 -3.56
N SER A 462 13.75 30.98 -3.96
CA SER A 462 14.79 29.94 -4.09
C SER A 462 15.69 30.22 -5.31
N ILE A 463 16.96 29.81 -5.22
CA ILE A 463 17.91 29.87 -6.33
C ILE A 463 17.69 28.66 -7.23
N ASN A 464 17.35 28.88 -8.49
CA ASN A 464 17.11 27.81 -9.47
C ASN A 464 18.21 27.71 -10.51
N PHE A 465 18.97 28.81 -10.74
CA PHE A 465 20.05 28.86 -11.70
C PHE A 465 21.30 29.46 -11.07
N ILE A 466 22.44 28.81 -11.30
CA ILE A 466 23.75 29.27 -10.87
C ILE A 466 24.61 29.44 -12.11
N THR A 467 25.04 30.66 -12.40
CA THR A 467 26.00 30.96 -13.47
C THR A 467 27.36 31.19 -12.81
N LEU A 468 28.34 30.39 -13.22
CA LEU A 468 29.73 30.54 -12.79
C LEU A 468 30.57 30.98 -13.95
N THR A 469 31.25 32.13 -13.81
CA THR A 469 32.17 32.64 -14.81
C THR A 469 33.59 32.44 -14.30
N PHE A 470 34.36 31.64 -15.03
CA PHE A 470 35.78 31.46 -14.75
C PHE A 470 36.61 32.27 -15.76
N VAL A 471 37.41 33.21 -15.26
CA VAL A 471 38.28 34.02 -16.06
C VAL A 471 39.72 33.57 -15.81
N ALA A 472 40.37 33.04 -16.87
CA ALA A 472 41.78 32.73 -16.79
C ALA A 472 42.61 34.00 -17.14
N THR A 473 43.38 34.49 -16.16
CA THR A 473 44.25 35.66 -16.32
C THR A 473 45.68 35.24 -16.58
N ARG A 474 46.46 36.07 -17.29
CA ARG A 474 47.90 35.87 -17.45
C ARG A 474 48.63 36.14 -16.15
N THR A 475 49.76 35.47 -15.93
CA THR A 475 50.64 35.71 -14.79
C THR A 475 51.12 37.15 -14.81
N GLY A 476 50.83 37.95 -13.78
CA GLY A 476 51.26 39.34 -13.67
C GLY A 476 50.13 40.39 -13.87
N VAL A 477 48.90 39.98 -14.21
CA VAL A 477 47.73 40.89 -14.23
C VAL A 477 47.10 40.93 -12.84
N SER A 478 46.80 42.11 -12.31
CA SER A 478 46.10 42.27 -11.03
C SER A 478 44.62 41.93 -11.19
N PHE A 479 43.99 41.27 -10.19
CA PHE A 479 42.55 40.94 -10.24
C PHE A 479 41.64 42.18 -10.32
N GLU A 480 42.13 43.37 -9.89
CA GLU A 480 41.40 44.63 -9.96
C GLU A 480 41.26 45.11 -11.44
N GLU A 481 42.24 44.83 -12.29
CA GLU A 481 42.18 45.15 -13.74
C GLU A 481 41.19 44.28 -14.50
N VAL A 482 40.89 43.07 -13.99
CA VAL A 482 39.97 42.12 -14.64
C VAL A 482 38.52 42.37 -14.26
N ILE A 483 38.28 42.99 -13.08
CA ILE A 483 36.93 43.29 -12.55
C ILE A 483 36.42 44.64 -13.07
N GLY A 484 37.35 45.54 -13.48
CA GLY A 484 37.04 46.87 -13.97
C GLY A 484 36.83 47.01 -15.51
N ALA A 485 36.78 45.89 -16.24
CA ALA A 485 36.57 45.84 -17.71
C ALA A 485 35.16 45.46 -18.07
#